data_ae18c0dfca56697a9d281bb018b73d8c
#
_entry.id   ae18c0dfca56697a9d281bb018b73d8c
#
_cell.length_a   1.000
_cell.length_b   1.000
_cell.length_c   1.000
_cell.angle_alpha   90.00
_cell.angle_beta   90.00
_cell.angle_gamma   90.00
#
_symmetry.space_group_name_H-M   'P 1'
#
loop_
_entity.id
_entity.type
_entity.pdbx_description
1 polymer ?
#
loop_
_entity_poly.entity_id
_entity_poly.type
_entity_poly.pdbx_seq_one_letter_code
_entity_poly.pdbx_strand_id
1 'polypeptide(L)'
;MSLPADNHRRSKRRPRILLGITGSVAAVKGPELASKLAREGNDVCVLLTRGGENFWTKAGEYDPQSWEEFNKCMAGEETCGCIDEGAGAAAAALSSSTMVPRGKIMVHTAEDEWEGWNRLGDPVLHIDLRDWADMVVVAPLSAHTLAKFATGLSDDTLSCCIRAWDFGHGKRPGKPVVLAPAMNTAMWEHPLTKSQLDTVKSFWNVEKGSANGVTIVEPQSKKLACGEIGTGALASVSDILAAAKQAI
;
A
#
# COMPACT_ATOMS: atom_id res chain seq x y z
N MET A 1 -11.25 33.59 -30.04
CA MET A 1 -10.08 33.73 -29.15
C MET A 1 -10.18 32.61 -28.12
N SER A 2 -9.48 31.52 -28.36
CA SER A 2 -9.44 30.34 -27.47
C SER A 2 -8.38 30.60 -26.40
N LEU A 3 -8.74 30.50 -25.14
CA LEU A 3 -7.77 30.52 -24.02
C LEU A 3 -6.90 29.28 -24.13
N PRO A 4 -5.59 29.37 -23.93
CA PRO A 4 -4.71 28.22 -23.92
C PRO A 4 -5.00 27.37 -22.69
N ALA A 5 -5.11 26.06 -22.88
CA ALA A 5 -5.21 25.06 -21.82
C ALA A 5 -4.01 25.21 -20.88
N ASP A 6 -4.29 25.55 -19.64
CA ASP A 6 -3.30 25.67 -18.55
C ASP A 6 -2.82 24.28 -18.12
N ASN A 7 -1.90 23.72 -18.90
CA ASN A 7 -1.33 22.38 -18.72
C ASN A 7 0.05 22.44 -18.04
N HIS A 8 0.37 23.51 -17.30
CA HIS A 8 1.71 23.73 -16.73
C HIS A 8 1.69 24.17 -15.28
N ARG A 9 1.10 23.36 -14.37
CA ARG A 9 1.48 23.39 -12.94
C ARG A 9 0.92 22.20 -12.18
N ARG A 10 1.15 20.95 -12.59
CA ARG A 10 1.32 19.91 -11.57
C ARG A 10 2.64 20.21 -10.86
N SER A 11 2.54 20.99 -9.80
CA SER A 11 3.59 21.11 -8.80
C SER A 11 4.14 19.70 -8.53
N LYS A 12 5.46 19.53 -8.49
CA LYS A 12 6.18 18.28 -8.20
C LYS A 12 5.92 17.84 -6.74
N ARG A 13 4.65 17.58 -6.38
CA ARG A 13 4.36 16.94 -5.09
C ARG A 13 4.71 15.46 -5.18
N ARG A 14 5.07 14.88 -4.04
CA ARG A 14 5.33 13.45 -3.94
C ARG A 14 4.05 12.66 -4.22
N PRO A 15 4.14 11.47 -4.85
CA PRO A 15 3.02 10.55 -4.91
C PRO A 15 2.59 10.14 -3.50
N ARG A 16 1.30 9.95 -3.30
CA ARG A 16 0.66 9.63 -2.03
C ARG A 16 0.03 8.26 -2.09
N ILE A 17 0.48 7.36 -1.23
CA ILE A 17 0.09 5.96 -1.22
C ILE A 17 -0.67 5.63 0.07
N LEU A 18 -1.89 5.09 -0.05
CA LEU A 18 -2.52 4.36 1.04
C LEU A 18 -1.98 2.93 1.05
N LEU A 19 -1.36 2.51 2.14
CA LEU A 19 -0.86 1.16 2.33
C LEU A 19 -1.74 0.41 3.33
N GLY A 20 -2.64 -0.44 2.81
CA GLY A 20 -3.49 -1.29 3.62
C GLY A 20 -2.76 -2.53 4.11
N ILE A 21 -2.74 -2.76 5.43
CA ILE A 21 -2.17 -3.93 6.08
C ILE A 21 -3.30 -4.73 6.71
N THR A 22 -3.51 -5.96 6.23
CA THR A 22 -4.66 -6.75 6.66
C THR A 22 -4.27 -8.03 7.41
N GLY A 23 -5.26 -8.77 7.93
CA GLY A 23 -5.11 -9.90 8.83
C GLY A 23 -4.46 -11.14 8.20
N SER A 24 -3.18 -11.05 7.88
CA SER A 24 -2.31 -12.15 7.48
C SER A 24 -1.03 -12.13 8.31
N VAL A 25 -0.44 -13.29 8.58
CA VAL A 25 0.89 -13.36 9.25
C VAL A 25 1.93 -12.52 8.49
N ALA A 26 1.80 -12.39 7.17
CA ALA A 26 2.68 -11.58 6.34
C ALA A 26 2.62 -10.07 6.65
N ALA A 27 1.67 -9.59 7.48
CA ALA A 27 1.60 -8.21 7.94
C ALA A 27 2.84 -7.77 8.74
N VAL A 28 3.62 -8.72 9.28
CA VAL A 28 4.94 -8.45 9.91
C VAL A 28 5.93 -7.80 8.93
N LYS A 29 5.70 -7.89 7.63
CA LYS A 29 6.49 -7.21 6.58
C LYS A 29 6.01 -5.80 6.25
N GLY A 30 4.92 -5.37 6.85
CA GLY A 30 4.35 -4.04 6.61
C GLY A 30 5.32 -2.90 6.87
N PRO A 31 6.06 -2.87 7.99
CA PRO A 31 7.06 -1.83 8.27
C PRO A 31 8.17 -1.75 7.21
N GLU A 32 8.68 -2.91 6.74
CA GLU A 32 9.65 -2.98 5.65
C GLU A 32 9.08 -2.33 4.37
N LEU A 33 7.86 -2.69 4.00
CA LEU A 33 7.22 -2.17 2.80
C LEU A 33 6.95 -0.66 2.90
N ALA A 34 6.44 -0.17 4.04
CA ALA A 34 6.19 1.24 4.29
C ALA A 34 7.47 2.07 4.17
N SER A 35 8.57 1.60 4.80
CA SER A 35 9.86 2.26 4.76
C SER A 35 10.44 2.34 3.34
N LYS A 36 10.36 1.25 2.59
CA LYS A 36 10.87 1.20 1.21
C LYS A 36 10.07 2.09 0.27
N LEU A 37 8.73 2.10 0.37
CA LEU A 37 7.89 3.03 -0.39
C LEU A 37 8.25 4.49 -0.08
N ALA A 38 8.46 4.84 1.19
CA ALA A 38 8.84 6.20 1.58
C ALA A 38 10.24 6.58 1.08
N ARG A 39 11.19 5.65 1.07
CA ARG A 39 12.54 5.84 0.51
C ARG A 39 12.53 6.10 -0.99
N GLU A 40 11.56 5.57 -1.72
CA GLU A 40 11.36 5.87 -3.14
C GLU A 40 10.74 7.25 -3.39
N GLY A 41 10.51 8.04 -2.34
CA GLY A 41 10.02 9.42 -2.43
C GLY A 41 8.51 9.56 -2.37
N ASN A 42 7.79 8.54 -1.92
CA ASN A 42 6.34 8.58 -1.77
C ASN A 42 5.95 8.99 -0.35
N ASP A 43 4.89 9.79 -0.19
CA ASP A 43 4.22 9.95 1.10
C ASP A 43 3.31 8.73 1.33
N VAL A 44 3.45 8.06 2.46
CA VAL A 44 2.76 6.80 2.75
C VAL A 44 1.83 6.96 3.96
N CYS A 45 0.58 6.58 3.81
CA CYS A 45 -0.36 6.45 4.91
C CYS A 45 -0.70 4.96 5.10
N VAL A 46 -0.27 4.38 6.20
CA VAL A 46 -0.53 2.99 6.56
C VAL A 46 -1.89 2.89 7.23
N LEU A 47 -2.75 2.02 6.71
CA LEU A 47 -4.05 1.70 7.30
C LEU A 47 -4.03 0.27 7.82
N LEU A 48 -4.09 0.12 9.15
CA LEU A 48 -4.12 -1.17 9.82
C LEU A 48 -5.57 -1.62 10.02
N THR A 49 -5.95 -2.76 9.45
CA THR A 49 -7.17 -3.42 9.93
C THR A 49 -6.88 -4.04 11.29
N ARG A 50 -7.89 -4.31 12.12
CA ARG A 50 -7.72 -4.96 13.43
C ARG A 50 -6.90 -6.26 13.35
N GLY A 51 -7.13 -7.08 12.30
CA GLY A 51 -6.33 -8.28 12.05
C GLY A 51 -4.90 -7.99 11.62
N GLY A 52 -4.69 -6.90 10.86
CA GLY A 52 -3.37 -6.44 10.43
C GLY A 52 -2.54 -5.93 11.59
N GLU A 53 -3.12 -5.13 12.47
CA GLU A 53 -2.50 -4.58 13.67
C GLU A 53 -1.96 -5.66 14.61
N ASN A 54 -2.72 -6.76 14.80
CA ASN A 54 -2.28 -7.88 15.63
C ASN A 54 -0.94 -8.50 15.18
N PHE A 55 -0.64 -8.49 13.89
CA PHE A 55 0.64 -8.98 13.37
C PHE A 55 1.68 -7.86 13.21
N TRP A 56 1.24 -6.64 12.91
CA TRP A 56 2.09 -5.47 12.81
C TRP A 56 2.89 -5.23 14.09
N THR A 57 2.25 -5.34 15.25
CA THR A 57 2.89 -5.17 16.58
C THR A 57 4.00 -6.18 16.85
N LYS A 58 4.03 -7.30 16.12
CA LYS A 58 5.05 -8.35 16.24
C LYS A 58 6.17 -8.20 15.19
N ALA A 59 6.11 -7.19 14.34
CA ALA A 59 7.07 -7.01 13.27
C ALA A 59 8.50 -6.79 13.79
N GLY A 60 8.65 -6.09 14.92
CA GLY A 60 9.95 -5.86 15.56
C GLY A 60 10.63 -7.14 16.07
N GLU A 61 9.85 -8.16 16.46
CA GLU A 61 10.38 -9.47 16.85
C GLU A 61 10.75 -10.31 15.63
N TYR A 62 10.00 -10.13 14.53
CA TYR A 62 10.21 -10.87 13.28
C TYR A 62 11.43 -10.35 12.49
N ASP A 63 11.56 -9.04 12.35
CA ASP A 63 12.65 -8.36 11.64
C ASP A 63 13.01 -7.06 12.36
N PRO A 64 13.89 -7.13 13.39
CA PRO A 64 14.30 -5.97 14.16
C PRO A 64 14.93 -4.85 13.31
N GLN A 65 15.66 -5.21 12.26
CA GLN A 65 16.32 -4.24 11.38
C GLN A 65 15.29 -3.42 10.60
N SER A 66 14.34 -4.07 9.94
CA SER A 66 13.29 -3.36 9.21
C SER A 66 12.38 -2.54 10.12
N TRP A 67 12.17 -3.00 11.36
CA TRP A 67 11.43 -2.26 12.38
C TRP A 67 12.16 -0.98 12.81
N GLU A 68 13.47 -1.07 13.06
CA GLU A 68 14.29 0.10 13.38
C GLU A 68 14.32 1.11 12.24
N GLU A 69 14.47 0.64 11.00
CA GLU A 69 14.41 1.49 9.81
C GLU A 69 13.06 2.21 9.66
N PHE A 70 11.96 1.51 9.96
CA PHE A 70 10.62 2.09 9.97
C PHE A 70 10.50 3.20 11.03
N ASN A 71 10.98 2.95 12.25
CA ASN A 71 10.95 3.94 13.34
C ASN A 71 11.79 5.19 12.98
N LYS A 72 12.96 5.01 12.36
CA LYS A 72 13.77 6.13 11.86
C LYS A 72 13.03 6.92 10.77
N CYS A 73 12.30 6.24 9.89
CA CYS A 73 11.46 6.91 8.90
C CYS A 73 10.35 7.73 9.54
N MET A 74 9.68 7.19 10.57
CA MET A 74 8.62 7.88 11.31
C MET A 74 9.15 9.10 12.07
N ALA A 75 10.34 8.99 12.66
CA ALA A 75 11.00 10.08 13.39
C ALA A 75 11.52 11.19 12.46
N GLY A 76 11.54 10.97 11.14
CA GLY A 76 12.13 11.92 10.20
C GLY A 76 13.67 11.96 10.23
N GLU A 77 14.32 10.97 10.87
CA GLU A 77 15.77 10.88 10.95
C GLU A 77 16.35 10.52 9.58
N GLU A 78 17.27 11.36 9.08
CA GLU A 78 18.02 11.08 7.86
C GLU A 78 19.04 9.96 8.13
N THR A 79 18.70 8.72 7.78
CA THR A 79 19.72 7.69 7.69
C THR A 79 20.47 7.84 6.37
N CYS A 80 21.56 8.54 6.39
CA CYS A 80 22.62 8.41 5.39
C CYS A 80 23.20 6.99 5.53
N GLY A 81 22.89 6.11 4.60
CA GLY A 81 23.31 4.72 4.69
C GLY A 81 23.20 4.00 3.37
N CYS A 82 23.96 4.43 2.37
CA CYS A 82 24.47 3.53 1.34
C CYS A 82 25.89 3.16 1.77
N ILE A 83 26.04 2.18 2.65
CA ILE A 83 27.32 1.49 2.83
C ILE A 83 27.16 0.18 2.07
N ASP A 84 27.47 0.20 0.77
CA ASP A 84 28.00 -0.97 0.10
C ASP A 84 29.40 -1.17 0.65
N GLU A 85 29.59 -2.07 1.61
CA GLU A 85 30.90 -2.54 2.03
C GLU A 85 31.53 -3.34 0.88
N GLY A 86 32.17 -2.65 -0.06
CA GLY A 86 32.87 -3.35 -1.14
C GLY A 86 33.47 -2.53 -2.25
N ALA A 87 33.29 -1.22 -2.29
CA ALA A 87 33.93 -0.40 -3.35
C ALA A 87 34.97 0.54 -2.76
N GLY A 88 36.20 0.35 -3.17
CA GLY A 88 37.35 1.10 -2.72
C GLY A 88 37.24 2.61 -2.95
N ALA A 89 37.94 3.38 -2.14
CA ALA A 89 37.93 4.84 -1.96
C ALA A 89 38.22 5.71 -3.21
N ALA A 90 38.17 5.18 -4.43
CA ALA A 90 38.48 5.91 -5.67
C ALA A 90 37.19 6.30 -6.48
N ALA A 91 35.99 5.87 -6.10
CA ALA A 91 34.74 6.14 -6.83
C ALA A 91 33.89 7.29 -6.26
N ALA A 92 34.35 7.96 -5.19
CA ALA A 92 33.55 8.96 -4.45
C ALA A 92 33.44 10.34 -5.13
N ALA A 93 34.01 10.54 -6.34
CA ALA A 93 34.08 11.87 -6.94
C ALA A 93 33.16 12.12 -8.14
N LEU A 94 32.32 11.19 -8.58
CA LEU A 94 31.55 11.33 -9.84
C LEU A 94 30.11 10.84 -9.82
N SER A 95 29.43 10.78 -8.69
CA SER A 95 27.97 10.62 -8.69
C SER A 95 27.30 11.75 -7.91
N SER A 96 26.89 12.81 -8.62
CA SER A 96 25.78 13.66 -8.18
C SER A 96 24.48 12.84 -8.25
N SER A 97 24.39 11.81 -7.41
CA SER A 97 23.13 11.13 -7.13
C SER A 97 22.21 12.19 -6.55
N THR A 98 21.23 12.65 -7.32
CA THR A 98 20.11 13.45 -6.84
C THR A 98 19.42 12.63 -5.79
N MET A 99 19.74 12.86 -4.51
CA MET A 99 19.08 12.22 -3.38
C MET A 99 17.58 12.56 -3.47
N VAL A 100 16.77 11.56 -3.77
CA VAL A 100 15.31 11.72 -3.73
C VAL A 100 14.93 11.91 -2.25
N PRO A 101 14.34 13.07 -1.88
CA PRO A 101 13.96 13.27 -0.49
C PRO A 101 12.96 12.20 -0.06
N ARG A 102 13.18 11.58 1.10
CA ARG A 102 12.29 10.57 1.66
C ARG A 102 10.89 11.15 1.88
N GLY A 103 9.86 10.36 1.58
CA GLY A 103 8.47 10.67 1.89
C GLY A 103 8.15 10.54 3.38
N LYS A 104 7.01 11.07 3.78
CA LYS A 104 6.49 10.97 5.15
C LYS A 104 5.70 9.67 5.29
N ILE A 105 5.73 9.08 6.50
CA ILE A 105 4.87 7.96 6.86
C ILE A 105 3.89 8.42 7.94
N MET A 106 2.64 8.03 7.80
CA MET A 106 1.57 8.15 8.81
C MET A 106 0.97 6.77 9.03
N VAL A 107 0.45 6.49 10.22
CA VAL A 107 -0.20 5.21 10.53
C VAL A 107 -1.54 5.49 11.17
N HIS A 108 -2.58 4.81 10.68
CA HIS A 108 -3.93 4.81 11.25
C HIS A 108 -4.37 3.39 11.56
N THR A 109 -5.08 3.23 12.66
CA THR A 109 -5.71 1.97 13.08
C THR A 109 -7.16 1.88 12.56
N ALA A 110 -7.83 0.77 12.83
CA ALA A 110 -9.23 0.62 12.48
C ALA A 110 -10.17 1.52 13.34
N GLU A 111 -9.73 1.85 14.54
CA GLU A 111 -10.47 2.65 15.51
C GLU A 111 -10.46 4.14 15.18
N ASP A 112 -9.41 4.67 14.53
CA ASP A 112 -9.25 6.09 14.19
C ASP A 112 -10.40 6.64 13.32
N GLU A 113 -11.10 5.76 12.59
CA GLU A 113 -12.28 6.13 11.79
C GLU A 113 -13.35 6.85 12.60
N TRP A 114 -13.52 6.43 13.85
CA TRP A 114 -14.62 6.87 14.70
C TRP A 114 -14.20 7.94 15.72
N GLU A 115 -12.93 8.00 16.10
CA GLU A 115 -12.42 8.91 17.12
C GLU A 115 -12.48 10.38 16.70
N GLY A 116 -12.30 10.66 15.42
CA GLY A 116 -12.23 12.01 14.87
C GLY A 116 -13.60 12.67 14.64
N TRP A 117 -14.72 11.91 14.63
CA TRP A 117 -16.04 12.45 14.28
C TRP A 117 -16.93 12.58 15.52
N ASN A 118 -17.08 13.80 16.02
CA ASN A 118 -17.84 14.10 17.25
C ASN A 118 -19.08 14.98 17.01
N ARG A 119 -19.14 15.70 15.89
CA ARG A 119 -20.26 16.60 15.55
C ARG A 119 -20.40 16.74 14.05
N LEU A 120 -21.58 17.17 13.63
CA LEU A 120 -21.86 17.46 12.23
C LEU A 120 -20.88 18.53 11.69
N GLY A 121 -20.18 18.21 10.60
CA GLY A 121 -19.17 19.07 9.98
C GLY A 121 -17.73 18.67 10.28
N ASP A 122 -17.51 17.72 11.21
CA ASP A 122 -16.19 17.14 11.42
C ASP A 122 -15.74 16.36 10.18
N PRO A 123 -14.43 16.27 9.89
CA PRO A 123 -13.89 15.53 8.76
C PRO A 123 -14.20 14.02 8.89
N VAL A 124 -14.41 13.38 7.76
CA VAL A 124 -14.64 11.92 7.67
C VAL A 124 -13.35 11.30 7.19
N LEU A 125 -12.67 10.55 8.04
CA LEU A 125 -11.31 10.09 7.83
C LEU A 125 -11.14 9.33 6.50
N HIS A 126 -11.98 8.35 6.21
CA HIS A 126 -11.87 7.56 4.96
C HIS A 126 -12.08 8.40 3.69
N ILE A 127 -12.88 9.48 3.75
CA ILE A 127 -13.08 10.40 2.63
C ILE A 127 -11.84 11.27 2.42
N ASP A 128 -11.29 11.81 3.51
CA ASP A 128 -10.08 12.64 3.45
C ASP A 128 -8.89 11.83 2.94
N LEU A 129 -8.72 10.60 3.42
CA LEU A 129 -7.66 9.69 2.98
C LEU A 129 -7.83 9.28 1.52
N ARG A 130 -9.06 8.95 1.10
CA ARG A 130 -9.37 8.67 -0.31
C ARG A 130 -9.04 9.88 -1.19
N ASP A 131 -9.35 11.11 -0.76
CA ASP A 131 -9.06 12.33 -1.52
C ASP A 131 -7.56 12.68 -1.50
N TRP A 132 -6.89 12.40 -0.41
CA TRP A 132 -5.45 12.61 -0.24
C TRP A 132 -4.62 11.71 -1.14
N ALA A 133 -4.98 10.44 -1.28
CA ALA A 133 -4.15 9.44 -1.95
C ALA A 133 -4.24 9.50 -3.47
N ASP A 134 -3.14 9.13 -4.13
CA ASP A 134 -3.06 8.95 -5.58
C ASP A 134 -3.28 7.49 -5.99
N MET A 135 -2.97 6.54 -5.08
CA MET A 135 -3.17 5.10 -5.27
C MET A 135 -3.37 4.40 -3.94
N VAL A 136 -3.86 3.18 -3.99
CA VAL A 136 -3.90 2.27 -2.85
C VAL A 136 -3.11 0.99 -3.14
N VAL A 137 -2.31 0.56 -2.17
CA VAL A 137 -1.62 -0.73 -2.15
C VAL A 137 -2.15 -1.51 -0.95
N VAL A 138 -2.64 -2.71 -1.14
CA VAL A 138 -3.05 -3.59 -0.03
C VAL A 138 -2.12 -4.80 0.00
N ALA A 139 -1.20 -4.81 0.94
CA ALA A 139 -0.15 -5.81 1.05
C ALA A 139 0.28 -6.03 2.52
N PRO A 140 -0.11 -7.14 3.15
CA PRO A 140 -0.85 -8.26 2.58
C PRO A 140 -2.35 -8.00 2.44
N LEU A 141 -2.99 -8.61 1.43
CA LEU A 141 -4.43 -8.72 1.31
C LEU A 141 -4.89 -10.09 1.81
N SER A 142 -5.56 -10.14 2.95
CA SER A 142 -6.13 -11.38 3.51
C SER A 142 -7.41 -11.80 2.78
N ALA A 143 -7.76 -13.08 2.83
CA ALA A 143 -9.02 -13.60 2.29
C ALA A 143 -10.25 -12.88 2.89
N HIS A 144 -10.21 -12.54 4.18
CA HIS A 144 -11.27 -11.79 4.84
C HIS A 144 -11.48 -10.41 4.23
N THR A 145 -10.40 -9.64 4.06
CA THR A 145 -10.49 -8.29 3.48
C THR A 145 -10.83 -8.32 1.99
N LEU A 146 -10.32 -9.33 1.26
CA LEU A 146 -10.72 -9.55 -0.14
C LEU A 146 -12.24 -9.79 -0.25
N ALA A 147 -12.81 -10.61 0.65
CA ALA A 147 -14.26 -10.83 0.68
C ALA A 147 -15.02 -9.52 0.95
N LYS A 148 -14.58 -8.68 1.91
CA LYS A 148 -15.16 -7.36 2.16
C LYS A 148 -15.17 -6.49 0.90
N PHE A 149 -14.03 -6.39 0.22
CA PHE A 149 -13.92 -5.60 -1.01
C PHE A 149 -14.88 -6.09 -2.09
N ALA A 150 -14.92 -7.40 -2.32
CA ALA A 150 -15.77 -7.98 -3.36
C ALA A 150 -17.28 -7.83 -3.08
N THR A 151 -17.69 -7.77 -1.81
CA THR A 151 -19.10 -7.67 -1.40
C THR A 151 -19.52 -6.28 -0.94
N GLY A 152 -18.57 -5.33 -0.84
CA GLY A 152 -18.84 -3.94 -0.44
C GLY A 152 -19.06 -3.76 1.06
N LEU A 153 -18.60 -4.67 1.91
CA LEU A 153 -18.60 -4.50 3.36
C LEU A 153 -17.55 -3.45 3.76
N SER A 154 -17.97 -2.50 4.63
CA SER A 154 -17.17 -1.30 4.97
C SER A 154 -17.31 -1.03 6.47
N ASP A 155 -16.59 -1.82 7.28
CA ASP A 155 -16.67 -1.81 8.74
C ASP A 155 -15.34 -1.37 9.42
N ASP A 156 -14.35 -0.99 8.62
CA ASP A 156 -13.08 -0.42 9.05
C ASP A 156 -12.60 0.67 8.06
N THR A 157 -11.65 1.51 8.47
CA THR A 157 -11.13 2.64 7.67
C THR A 157 -10.69 2.21 6.27
N LEU A 158 -9.97 1.09 6.15
CA LEU A 158 -9.47 0.61 4.85
C LEU A 158 -10.62 0.19 3.93
N SER A 159 -11.57 -0.58 4.44
CA SER A 159 -12.73 -1.03 3.64
C SER A 159 -13.65 0.15 3.27
N CYS A 160 -13.80 1.16 4.13
CA CYS A 160 -14.49 2.40 3.82
C CYS A 160 -13.77 3.19 2.71
N CYS A 161 -12.44 3.32 2.77
CA CYS A 161 -11.65 3.96 1.72
C CYS A 161 -11.85 3.26 0.37
N ILE A 162 -11.78 1.92 0.32
CA ILE A 162 -11.99 1.15 -0.91
C ILE A 162 -13.43 1.27 -1.41
N ARG A 163 -14.42 1.29 -0.52
CA ARG A 163 -15.83 1.47 -0.90
C ARG A 163 -16.09 2.84 -1.53
N ALA A 164 -15.37 3.86 -1.08
CA ALA A 164 -15.43 5.22 -1.63
C ALA A 164 -14.42 5.46 -2.77
N TRP A 165 -13.59 4.48 -3.15
CA TRP A 165 -12.48 4.66 -4.10
C TRP A 165 -12.94 5.04 -5.51
N ASP A 166 -12.13 5.85 -6.18
CA ASP A 166 -12.40 6.28 -7.55
C ASP A 166 -11.96 5.19 -8.55
N PHE A 167 -12.89 4.34 -8.95
CA PHE A 167 -12.68 3.32 -10.00
C PHE A 167 -12.99 3.82 -11.42
N GLY A 168 -13.20 5.12 -11.62
CA GLY A 168 -13.46 5.72 -12.93
C GLY A 168 -14.93 5.73 -13.37
N HIS A 169 -15.88 5.32 -12.52
CA HIS A 169 -17.31 5.35 -12.85
C HIS A 169 -17.98 6.72 -12.61
N GLY A 170 -17.39 7.56 -11.77
CA GLY A 170 -17.91 8.87 -11.42
C GLY A 170 -17.38 10.01 -12.30
N LYS A 171 -17.37 11.21 -11.74
CA LYS A 171 -16.82 12.42 -12.38
C LYS A 171 -15.29 12.47 -12.31
N ARG A 172 -14.69 11.76 -11.35
CA ARG A 172 -13.24 11.72 -11.13
C ARG A 172 -12.62 10.59 -11.94
N PRO A 173 -11.38 10.76 -12.42
CA PRO A 173 -10.63 9.66 -13.04
C PRO A 173 -10.38 8.55 -12.03
N GLY A 174 -10.25 7.31 -12.51
CA GLY A 174 -9.88 6.19 -11.68
C GLY A 174 -8.46 6.35 -11.12
N LYS A 175 -8.28 5.93 -9.87
CA LYS A 175 -6.98 5.86 -9.20
C LYS A 175 -6.53 4.41 -9.07
N PRO A 176 -5.26 4.07 -9.36
CA PRO A 176 -4.80 2.69 -9.39
C PRO A 176 -4.90 1.99 -8.03
N VAL A 177 -5.07 0.67 -8.11
CA VAL A 177 -5.15 -0.24 -6.97
C VAL A 177 -4.17 -1.38 -7.18
N VAL A 178 -3.29 -1.63 -6.21
CA VAL A 178 -2.37 -2.76 -6.20
C VAL A 178 -2.73 -3.68 -5.04
N LEU A 179 -3.00 -4.94 -5.34
CA LEU A 179 -3.41 -5.95 -4.37
C LEU A 179 -2.40 -7.08 -4.33
N ALA A 180 -1.83 -7.37 -3.17
CA ALA A 180 -0.91 -8.48 -2.94
C ALA A 180 -1.53 -9.50 -1.97
N PRO A 181 -2.26 -10.50 -2.48
CA PRO A 181 -2.90 -11.51 -1.65
C PRO A 181 -1.87 -12.31 -0.83
N ALA A 182 -2.24 -12.63 0.42
CA ALA A 182 -1.46 -13.51 1.28
C ALA A 182 -2.36 -14.27 2.25
N MET A 183 -2.44 -15.59 2.07
CA MET A 183 -3.31 -16.48 2.83
C MET A 183 -2.79 -17.92 2.81
N ASN A 184 -3.39 -18.80 3.61
CA ASN A 184 -3.11 -20.23 3.54
C ASN A 184 -3.44 -20.79 2.15
N THR A 185 -2.73 -21.85 1.71
CA THR A 185 -2.91 -22.48 0.41
C THR A 185 -4.37 -22.89 0.16
N ALA A 186 -5.02 -23.54 1.12
CA ALA A 186 -6.42 -23.94 0.98
C ALA A 186 -7.38 -22.76 0.77
N MET A 187 -7.07 -21.59 1.38
CA MET A 187 -7.82 -20.36 1.14
C MET A 187 -7.52 -19.78 -0.25
N TRP A 188 -6.26 -19.86 -0.69
CA TRP A 188 -5.86 -19.39 -2.02
C TRP A 188 -6.53 -20.20 -3.13
N GLU A 189 -6.54 -21.51 -2.99
CA GLU A 189 -7.14 -22.45 -3.95
C GLU A 189 -8.68 -22.52 -3.84
N HIS A 190 -9.27 -21.90 -2.82
CA HIS A 190 -10.72 -21.92 -2.65
C HIS A 190 -11.43 -21.19 -3.81
N PRO A 191 -12.52 -21.71 -4.35
CA PRO A 191 -13.24 -21.13 -5.50
C PRO A 191 -13.64 -19.66 -5.30
N LEU A 192 -13.96 -19.26 -4.05
CA LEU A 192 -14.29 -17.86 -3.73
C LEU A 192 -13.14 -16.91 -3.96
N THR A 193 -11.89 -17.31 -3.75
CA THR A 193 -10.73 -16.41 -3.88
C THR A 193 -10.62 -15.90 -5.31
N LYS A 194 -10.65 -16.80 -6.29
CA LYS A 194 -10.63 -16.40 -7.70
C LYS A 194 -11.83 -15.54 -8.06
N SER A 195 -13.04 -15.95 -7.69
CA SER A 195 -14.27 -15.21 -7.97
C SER A 195 -14.24 -13.80 -7.37
N GLN A 196 -13.75 -13.64 -6.13
CA GLN A 196 -13.64 -12.35 -5.47
C GLN A 196 -12.57 -11.44 -6.11
N LEU A 197 -11.43 -11.98 -6.51
CA LEU A 197 -10.40 -11.24 -7.26
C LEU A 197 -10.94 -10.75 -8.61
N ASP A 198 -11.64 -11.60 -9.34
CA ASP A 198 -12.26 -11.23 -10.61
C ASP A 198 -13.33 -10.15 -10.41
N THR A 199 -14.12 -10.22 -9.34
CA THR A 199 -15.09 -9.20 -8.95
C THR A 199 -14.42 -7.86 -8.69
N VAL A 200 -13.36 -7.83 -7.88
CA VAL A 200 -12.66 -6.56 -7.58
C VAL A 200 -11.98 -5.97 -8.82
N LYS A 201 -11.42 -6.80 -9.70
CA LYS A 201 -10.89 -6.34 -11.00
C LYS A 201 -11.98 -5.69 -11.86
N SER A 202 -13.20 -6.23 -11.84
CA SER A 202 -14.32 -5.72 -12.63
C SER A 202 -14.84 -4.33 -12.21
N PHE A 203 -14.45 -3.84 -11.03
CA PHE A 203 -14.81 -2.49 -10.60
C PHE A 203 -14.11 -1.39 -11.41
N TRP A 204 -13.04 -1.72 -12.12
CA TRP A 204 -12.31 -0.74 -12.89
C TRP A 204 -13.01 -0.39 -14.20
N ASN A 205 -13.21 0.90 -14.42
CA ASN A 205 -13.73 1.39 -15.70
C ASN A 205 -12.59 1.64 -16.69
N VAL A 206 -12.44 0.73 -17.65
CA VAL A 206 -11.38 0.76 -18.66
C VAL A 206 -11.46 2.01 -19.56
N GLU A 207 -12.66 2.56 -19.80
CA GLU A 207 -12.84 3.71 -20.69
C GLU A 207 -12.40 5.04 -20.06
N LYS A 208 -12.48 5.16 -18.73
CA LYS A 208 -12.21 6.40 -17.99
C LYS A 208 -11.02 6.29 -17.04
N GLY A 209 -10.45 5.12 -16.90
CA GLY A 209 -9.30 4.88 -16.05
C GLY A 209 -7.98 5.05 -16.80
N SER A 210 -6.89 5.30 -16.07
CA SER A 210 -5.54 5.15 -16.61
C SER A 210 -5.27 3.68 -16.97
N ALA A 211 -4.23 3.41 -17.75
CA ALA A 211 -3.86 2.04 -18.17
C ALA A 211 -3.60 1.05 -17.00
N ASN A 212 -3.49 1.55 -15.78
CA ASN A 212 -2.97 0.82 -14.61
C ASN A 212 -4.03 0.40 -13.58
N GLY A 213 -5.24 0.19 -13.94
CA GLY A 213 -6.40 -0.25 -13.15
C GLY A 213 -6.18 -0.94 -11.80
N VAL A 214 -6.71 -2.15 -11.68
CA VAL A 214 -6.48 -3.04 -10.53
C VAL A 214 -5.42 -4.07 -10.89
N THR A 215 -4.25 -3.96 -10.26
CA THR A 215 -3.12 -4.89 -10.43
C THR A 215 -3.08 -5.90 -9.29
N ILE A 216 -3.03 -7.18 -9.61
CA ILE A 216 -2.80 -8.25 -8.63
C ILE A 216 -1.33 -8.65 -8.71
N VAL A 217 -0.61 -8.60 -7.58
CA VAL A 217 0.73 -9.16 -7.43
C VAL A 217 0.56 -10.57 -6.91
N GLU A 218 0.77 -11.56 -7.77
CA GLU A 218 0.49 -12.96 -7.47
C GLU A 218 1.32 -13.47 -6.28
N PRO A 219 0.72 -14.29 -5.40
CA PRO A 219 1.43 -14.89 -4.27
C PRO A 219 2.58 -15.79 -4.73
N GLN A 220 3.57 -15.94 -3.86
CA GLN A 220 4.70 -16.86 -4.08
C GLN A 220 4.41 -18.25 -3.53
N SER A 221 5.07 -19.26 -4.13
CA SER A 221 5.18 -20.60 -3.56
C SER A 221 6.33 -20.61 -2.55
N LYS A 222 6.04 -20.75 -1.27
CA LYS A 222 7.01 -20.82 -0.17
C LYS A 222 6.53 -21.76 0.92
N LYS A 223 7.45 -22.12 1.85
CA LYS A 223 7.06 -22.69 3.13
C LYS A 223 6.25 -21.66 3.91
N LEU A 224 4.99 -21.94 4.14
CA LEU A 224 4.05 -21.07 4.85
C LEU A 224 4.32 -21.11 6.37
N ALA A 225 3.74 -20.19 7.11
CA ALA A 225 3.86 -20.13 8.57
C ALA A 225 3.32 -21.39 9.27
N CYS A 226 2.42 -22.14 8.65
CA CYS A 226 1.93 -23.44 9.12
C CYS A 226 2.89 -24.61 8.86
N GLY A 227 4.03 -24.38 8.16
CA GLY A 227 5.04 -25.39 7.86
C GLY A 227 4.86 -26.10 6.52
N GLU A 228 3.75 -25.92 5.83
CA GLU A 228 3.48 -26.49 4.51
C GLU A 228 4.19 -25.70 3.40
N ILE A 229 4.59 -26.39 2.33
CA ILE A 229 5.03 -25.72 1.10
C ILE A 229 3.78 -25.57 0.22
N GLY A 230 3.39 -24.33 -0.04
CA GLY A 230 2.21 -24.06 -0.84
C GLY A 230 2.23 -22.69 -1.50
N THR A 231 1.24 -22.49 -2.36
CA THR A 231 0.93 -21.23 -3.02
C THR A 231 0.06 -20.37 -2.08
N GLY A 232 0.35 -19.10 -1.92
CA GLY A 232 -0.44 -18.21 -1.04
C GLY A 232 0.41 -17.34 -0.13
N ALA A 233 1.74 -17.50 -0.14
CA ALA A 233 2.65 -16.59 0.54
C ALA A 233 2.66 -15.21 -0.15
N LEU A 234 2.78 -14.13 0.66
CA LEU A 234 2.91 -12.79 0.12
C LEU A 234 4.02 -12.72 -0.94
N ALA A 235 3.73 -12.03 -2.05
CA ALA A 235 4.72 -11.68 -3.05
C ALA A 235 5.97 -11.03 -2.41
N SER A 236 7.09 -11.02 -3.11
CA SER A 236 8.28 -10.35 -2.57
C SER A 236 8.01 -8.85 -2.41
N VAL A 237 8.64 -8.23 -1.42
CA VAL A 237 8.53 -6.76 -1.24
C VAL A 237 8.99 -6.03 -2.50
N SER A 238 10.02 -6.54 -3.20
CA SER A 238 10.50 -5.99 -4.47
C SER A 238 9.44 -6.03 -5.58
N ASP A 239 8.67 -7.13 -5.70
CA ASP A 239 7.62 -7.24 -6.71
C ASP A 239 6.46 -6.28 -6.42
N ILE A 240 6.10 -6.12 -5.14
CA ILE A 240 5.07 -5.17 -4.71
C ILE A 240 5.50 -3.73 -5.01
N LEU A 241 6.75 -3.36 -4.70
CA LEU A 241 7.31 -2.04 -5.02
C LEU A 241 7.33 -1.80 -6.53
N ALA A 242 7.76 -2.78 -7.32
CA ALA A 242 7.76 -2.68 -8.78
C ALA A 242 6.35 -2.45 -9.33
N ALA A 243 5.35 -3.19 -8.83
CA ALA A 243 3.95 -3.01 -9.22
C ALA A 243 3.41 -1.62 -8.83
N ALA A 244 3.72 -1.15 -7.62
CA ALA A 244 3.35 0.19 -7.17
C ALA A 244 3.96 1.28 -8.05
N LYS A 245 5.25 1.17 -8.38
CA LYS A 245 5.96 2.11 -9.25
C LYS A 245 5.42 2.16 -10.68
N GLN A 246 4.97 1.01 -11.21
CA GLN A 246 4.35 0.95 -12.54
C GLN A 246 2.93 1.55 -12.55
N ALA A 247 2.26 1.55 -11.41
CA ALA A 247 0.88 2.03 -11.29
C ALA A 247 0.77 3.56 -11.13
N ILE A 248 1.81 4.25 -10.65
CA ILE A 248 1.88 5.71 -10.52
C ILE A 248 2.30 6.35 -11.85
#